data_22514ba0ad4317d69cfe7bf19f7e7512
#
_entry.id   22514ba0ad4317d69cfe7bf19f7e7512
#
_cell.length_a   1.000
_cell.length_b   1.000
_cell.length_c   1.000
_cell.angle_alpha   90.00
_cell.angle_beta   90.00
_cell.angle_gamma   90.00
#
_symmetry.space_group_name_H-M   'P 1'
#
loop_
_entity.id
_entity.type
_entity.pdbx_description
1 polymer ?
#
loop_
_entity_poly.entity_id
_entity_poly.type
_entity_poly.pdbx_seq_one_letter_code
_entity_poly.pdbx_strand_id
1 'polypeptide(L)'
;MSRILQTEERTERRISAVTSLSMCALTVIAQIAITLLLTRFLREKTYVVYAALEIMGAIFAIRVYQRPGSPSYKLAWMCLLLALPVSGMILFCLWGGTHQAKSLSMRKVPPIRERESTRMESEANLARLRRQSPEWGRLAAYLQKRGFLLYRNTDAKYFPDGTAFFDDLIERMREAEVYIFLEYYILAEGQIWNRIFSVLKERAAHGVEVRIIFDDFGNITRLSDEMLQAMQDAGIEVAVFNPVHRYVNRIYFNYRDHRKIAVIDGYYAYTGG
;
A
#
# COMPACT_ATOMS: atom_id res chain seq x y z
N MET A 1 1.61 -27.08 17.01
CA MET A 1 2.78 -26.37 16.48
C MET A 1 2.42 -25.02 15.83
N SER A 2 1.26 -24.86 15.20
CA SER A 2 0.81 -23.59 14.58
C SER A 2 0.48 -22.47 15.57
N ARG A 3 -0.20 -22.73 16.67
CA ARG A 3 -0.58 -21.72 17.67
C ARG A 3 0.59 -21.00 18.35
N ILE A 4 1.66 -21.72 18.65
CA ILE A 4 2.85 -21.14 19.31
C ILE A 4 3.57 -20.19 18.35
N LEU A 5 3.73 -20.58 17.08
CA LEU A 5 4.34 -19.74 16.05
C LEU A 5 3.53 -18.46 15.77
N GLN A 6 2.21 -18.55 15.79
CA GLN A 6 1.32 -17.38 15.61
C GLN A 6 1.38 -16.41 16.80
N THR A 7 1.49 -16.92 18.02
CA THR A 7 1.61 -16.08 19.23
C THR A 7 2.95 -15.36 19.28
N GLU A 8 4.03 -16.02 18.90
CA GLU A 8 5.36 -15.42 18.78
C GLU A 8 5.37 -14.32 17.70
N GLU A 9 4.79 -14.58 16.52
CA GLU A 9 4.69 -13.62 15.44
C GLU A 9 3.89 -12.37 15.83
N ARG A 10 2.80 -12.51 16.58
CA ARG A 10 1.99 -11.38 17.07
C ARG A 10 2.73 -10.54 18.11
N THR A 11 3.47 -11.20 18.99
CA THR A 11 4.30 -10.52 19.99
C THR A 11 5.42 -9.74 19.29
N GLU A 12 6.07 -10.31 18.30
CA GLU A 12 7.09 -9.64 17.50
C GLU A 12 6.52 -8.43 16.71
N ARG A 13 5.32 -8.54 16.16
CA ARG A 13 4.62 -7.42 15.48
C ARG A 13 4.39 -6.24 16.40
N ARG A 14 3.88 -6.49 17.61
CA ARG A 14 3.65 -5.43 18.62
C ARG A 14 4.96 -4.81 19.09
N ILE A 15 5.98 -5.59 19.33
CA ILE A 15 7.30 -5.12 19.75
C ILE A 15 7.89 -4.24 18.64
N SER A 16 7.81 -4.64 17.37
CA SER A 16 8.33 -3.85 16.25
C SER A 16 7.63 -2.50 16.08
N ALA A 17 6.30 -2.45 16.20
CA ALA A 17 5.55 -1.19 16.10
C ALA A 17 5.88 -0.24 17.26
N VAL A 18 5.93 -0.75 18.48
CA VAL A 18 6.31 0.01 19.67
C VAL A 18 7.76 0.51 19.56
N THR A 19 8.68 -0.34 19.13
CA THR A 19 10.10 0.02 18.96
C THR A 19 10.27 1.17 17.96
N SER A 20 9.52 1.15 16.88
CA SER A 20 9.60 2.20 15.85
C SER A 20 9.06 3.53 16.32
N LEU A 21 7.92 3.53 17.03
CA LEU A 21 7.35 4.72 17.65
C LEU A 21 8.30 5.28 18.72
N SER A 22 8.90 4.39 19.51
CA SER A 22 9.88 4.75 20.53
C SER A 22 11.14 5.36 19.90
N MET A 23 11.63 4.85 18.79
CA MET A 23 12.76 5.44 18.05
C MET A 23 12.43 6.85 17.54
N CYS A 24 11.24 7.05 16.97
CA CYS A 24 10.79 8.39 16.55
C CYS A 24 10.76 9.36 17.74
N ALA A 25 10.14 8.97 18.84
CA ALA A 25 10.06 9.78 20.05
C ALA A 25 11.46 10.09 20.60
N LEU A 26 12.35 9.10 20.64
CA LEU A 26 13.72 9.25 21.13
C LEU A 26 14.52 10.25 20.28
N THR A 27 14.40 10.22 18.93
CA THR A 27 15.10 11.17 18.06
C THR A 27 14.61 12.61 18.26
N VAL A 28 13.31 12.82 18.48
CA VAL A 28 12.75 14.14 18.78
C VAL A 28 13.21 14.64 20.16
N ILE A 29 13.15 13.79 21.18
CA ILE A 29 13.64 14.11 22.52
C ILE A 29 15.13 14.43 22.48
N ALA A 30 15.93 13.65 21.79
CA ALA A 30 17.36 13.89 21.61
C ALA A 30 17.63 15.25 20.94
N GLN A 31 16.87 15.62 19.92
CA GLN A 31 16.99 16.95 19.30
C GLN A 31 16.68 18.06 20.29
N ILE A 32 15.61 17.97 21.05
CA ILE A 32 15.25 18.97 22.07
C ILE A 32 16.38 19.10 23.11
N ALA A 33 16.87 17.96 23.61
CA ALA A 33 17.97 17.92 24.57
C ALA A 33 19.25 18.55 24.00
N ILE A 34 19.65 18.21 22.77
CA ILE A 34 20.80 18.80 22.08
C ILE A 34 20.61 20.32 21.93
N THR A 35 19.41 20.74 21.54
CA THR A 35 19.06 22.15 21.40
C THR A 35 19.28 22.90 22.72
N LEU A 36 18.74 22.39 23.81
CA LEU A 36 18.88 23.00 25.15
C LEU A 36 20.34 23.01 25.62
N LEU A 37 21.08 21.93 25.35
CA LEU A 37 22.48 21.80 25.70
C LEU A 37 23.35 22.82 24.93
N LEU A 38 23.16 22.92 23.62
CA LEU A 38 23.83 23.88 22.75
C LEU A 38 23.55 25.33 23.20
N THR A 39 22.29 25.64 23.53
CA THR A 39 21.89 26.96 24.00
C THR A 39 22.60 27.33 25.30
N ARG A 40 22.77 26.33 26.21
CA ARG A 40 23.44 26.55 27.49
C ARG A 40 24.97 26.67 27.37
N PHE A 41 25.60 25.88 26.52
CA PHE A 41 27.06 25.77 26.45
C PHE A 41 27.71 26.69 25.42
N LEU A 42 27.10 26.90 24.26
CA LEU A 42 27.69 27.69 23.17
C LEU A 42 27.32 29.18 23.23
N ARG A 43 26.35 29.59 24.04
CA ARG A 43 25.90 30.99 24.19
C ARG A 43 25.88 31.77 22.86
N GLU A 44 26.90 32.58 22.61
CA GLU A 44 26.99 33.46 21.44
C GLU A 44 27.18 32.72 20.10
N LYS A 45 27.66 31.46 20.08
CA LYS A 45 27.86 30.67 18.86
C LYS A 45 26.71 29.77 18.51
N THR A 46 25.69 29.67 19.36
CA THR A 46 24.54 28.79 19.17
C THR A 46 23.81 29.11 17.86
N TYR A 47 23.66 30.40 17.52
CA TYR A 47 22.99 30.82 16.30
C TYR A 47 23.69 30.34 15.01
N VAL A 48 25.03 30.25 15.03
CA VAL A 48 25.80 29.77 13.86
C VAL A 48 25.51 28.28 13.61
N VAL A 49 25.48 27.49 14.69
CA VAL A 49 25.18 26.05 14.59
C VAL A 49 23.74 25.84 14.10
N TYR A 50 22.79 26.62 14.63
CA TYR A 50 21.40 26.57 14.16
C TYR A 50 21.26 26.96 12.70
N ALA A 51 21.88 28.07 12.28
CA ALA A 51 21.85 28.49 10.90
C ALA A 51 22.42 27.42 9.95
N ALA A 52 23.48 26.75 10.36
CA ALA A 52 24.05 25.64 9.57
C ALA A 52 23.10 24.45 9.48
N LEU A 53 22.42 24.08 10.57
CA LEU A 53 21.42 23.01 10.59
C LEU A 53 20.19 23.34 9.74
N GLU A 54 19.71 24.57 9.79
CA GLU A 54 18.58 25.05 8.97
C GLU A 54 18.94 25.05 7.49
N ILE A 55 20.14 25.52 7.12
CA ILE A 55 20.62 25.46 5.74
C ILE A 55 20.68 24.01 5.26
N MET A 56 21.17 23.09 6.09
CA MET A 56 21.22 21.67 5.76
C MET A 56 19.82 21.08 5.61
N GLY A 57 18.88 21.42 6.49
CA GLY A 57 17.47 21.06 6.40
C GLY A 57 16.83 21.56 5.09
N ALA A 58 17.11 22.82 4.73
CA ALA A 58 16.64 23.40 3.47
C ALA A 58 17.19 22.69 2.23
N ILE A 59 18.48 22.32 2.23
CA ILE A 59 19.10 21.54 1.14
C ILE A 59 18.40 20.17 1.01
N PHE A 60 18.13 19.50 2.12
CA PHE A 60 17.38 18.24 2.11
C PHE A 60 15.94 18.43 1.60
N ALA A 61 15.26 19.49 2.01
CA ALA A 61 13.90 19.82 1.55
C ALA A 61 13.87 20.05 0.02
N ILE A 62 14.85 20.78 -0.54
CA ILE A 62 14.99 20.96 -1.98
C ILE A 62 15.20 19.63 -2.70
N ARG A 63 16.03 18.74 -2.15
CA ARG A 63 16.23 17.39 -2.71
C ARG A 63 14.96 16.54 -2.67
N VAL A 64 14.15 16.65 -1.62
CA VAL A 64 12.85 15.99 -1.53
C VAL A 64 11.88 16.55 -2.58
N TYR A 65 11.85 17.87 -2.76
CA TYR A 65 11.02 18.53 -3.77
C TYR A 65 11.31 18.02 -5.19
N GLN A 66 12.59 17.87 -5.54
CA GLN A 66 13.01 17.43 -6.87
C GLN A 66 12.73 15.95 -7.17
N ARG A 67 12.45 15.11 -6.15
CA ARG A 67 12.15 13.69 -6.36
C ARG A 67 10.78 13.50 -7.02
N PRO A 68 10.59 12.47 -7.87
CA PRO A 68 9.26 12.07 -8.31
C PRO A 68 8.45 11.55 -7.11
N GLY A 69 7.14 11.79 -7.09
CA GLY A 69 6.25 11.29 -6.03
C GLY A 69 5.09 12.22 -5.72
N SER A 70 4.21 11.78 -4.82
CA SER A 70 3.02 12.52 -4.38
C SER A 70 3.38 13.89 -3.78
N PRO A 71 2.70 14.99 -4.17
CA PRO A 71 2.91 16.31 -3.57
C PRO A 71 2.70 16.34 -2.06
N SER A 72 1.68 15.66 -1.57
CA SER A 72 1.37 15.59 -0.13
C SER A 72 2.49 14.92 0.68
N TYR A 73 3.07 13.85 0.14
CA TYR A 73 4.22 13.18 0.75
C TYR A 73 5.44 14.09 0.82
N LYS A 74 5.73 14.80 -0.26
CA LYS A 74 6.86 15.76 -0.31
C LYS A 74 6.66 16.88 0.69
N LEU A 75 5.44 17.45 0.73
CA LEU A 75 5.11 18.54 1.64
C LEU A 75 5.30 18.14 3.10
N ALA A 76 4.79 16.96 3.49
CA ALA A 76 4.95 16.44 4.86
C ALA A 76 6.43 16.32 5.27
N TRP A 77 7.27 15.76 4.40
CA TRP A 77 8.70 15.64 4.67
C TRP A 77 9.42 16.99 4.69
N MET A 78 9.07 17.91 3.78
CA MET A 78 9.66 19.26 3.76
C MET A 78 9.32 20.02 5.05
N CYS A 79 8.07 19.97 5.52
CA CYS A 79 7.68 20.56 6.79
C CYS A 79 8.49 19.96 7.96
N LEU A 80 8.65 18.64 8.00
CA LEU A 80 9.41 17.97 9.05
C LEU A 80 10.90 18.35 9.01
N LEU A 81 11.51 18.40 7.84
CA LEU A 81 12.93 18.76 7.64
C LEU A 81 13.23 20.21 8.04
N LEU A 82 12.29 21.12 7.79
CA LEU A 82 12.44 22.54 8.14
C LEU A 82 12.13 22.81 9.61
N ALA A 83 11.11 22.14 10.19
CA ALA A 83 10.75 22.31 11.59
C ALA A 83 11.73 21.60 12.56
N LEU A 84 12.27 20.45 12.15
CA LEU A 84 13.14 19.60 12.98
C LEU A 84 14.34 19.13 12.14
N PRO A 85 15.33 20.00 11.82
CA PRO A 85 16.35 19.69 10.84
C PRO A 85 17.15 18.41 11.16
N VAL A 86 17.57 18.20 12.40
CA VAL A 86 18.33 16.99 12.76
C VAL A 86 17.47 15.75 12.77
N SER A 87 16.38 15.76 13.54
CA SER A 87 15.45 14.62 13.63
C SER A 87 14.81 14.34 12.28
N GLY A 88 14.36 15.37 11.57
CA GLY A 88 13.77 15.25 10.24
C GLY A 88 14.72 14.59 9.24
N MET A 89 16.02 14.95 9.24
CA MET A 89 17.00 14.30 8.38
C MET A 89 17.23 12.83 8.75
N ILE A 90 17.36 12.52 10.03
CA ILE A 90 17.50 11.14 10.51
C ILE A 90 16.29 10.32 10.10
N LEU A 91 15.08 10.81 10.39
CA LEU A 91 13.83 10.14 10.06
C LEU A 91 13.67 9.99 8.54
N PHE A 92 14.04 11.01 7.77
CA PHE A 92 14.01 10.93 6.31
C PHE A 92 14.99 9.90 5.74
N CYS A 93 16.20 9.82 6.29
CA CYS A 93 17.19 8.81 5.89
C CYS A 93 16.72 7.40 6.22
N LEU A 94 16.04 7.21 7.35
CA LEU A 94 15.51 5.92 7.77
C LEU A 94 14.25 5.52 6.98
N TRP A 95 13.35 6.45 6.73
CA TRP A 95 12.00 6.15 6.23
C TRP A 95 11.57 6.91 4.96
N GLY A 96 12.25 7.98 4.58
CA GLY A 96 11.93 8.79 3.39
C GLY A 96 12.42 8.21 2.05
N GLY A 97 13.05 7.05 2.03
CA GLY A 97 13.63 6.47 0.82
C GLY A 97 12.62 5.67 -0.01
N THR A 98 12.24 6.18 -1.19
CA THR A 98 11.44 5.42 -2.17
C THR A 98 12.25 4.32 -2.90
N HIS A 99 13.57 4.37 -2.86
CA HIS A 99 14.44 3.37 -3.52
C HIS A 99 14.32 1.97 -2.93
N GLN A 100 13.96 1.86 -1.67
CA GLN A 100 13.86 0.59 -0.97
C GLN A 100 12.63 -0.22 -1.42
N ALA A 101 11.53 0.46 -1.76
CA ALA A 101 10.34 -0.19 -2.31
C ALA A 101 10.62 -0.87 -3.67
N LYS A 102 11.42 -0.24 -4.52
CA LYS A 102 11.83 -0.83 -5.81
C LYS A 102 12.68 -2.09 -5.64
N SER A 103 13.57 -2.13 -4.66
CA SER A 103 14.43 -3.31 -4.41
C SER A 103 13.66 -4.53 -3.91
N LEU A 104 12.57 -4.34 -3.16
CA LEU A 104 11.71 -5.43 -2.69
C LEU A 104 10.75 -5.93 -3.77
N SER A 105 10.13 -5.00 -4.50
CA SER A 105 9.19 -5.31 -5.58
C SER A 105 9.85 -6.03 -6.74
N MET A 106 11.06 -5.63 -7.15
CA MET A 106 11.71 -6.20 -8.32
C MET A 106 12.33 -7.60 -8.10
N ARG A 107 12.53 -8.05 -6.86
CA ARG A 107 13.30 -9.26 -6.60
C ARG A 107 12.50 -10.56 -6.68
N LYS A 108 11.17 -10.50 -6.68
CA LYS A 108 10.33 -11.71 -6.52
C LYS A 108 9.18 -11.87 -7.52
N VAL A 109 8.85 -10.85 -8.28
CA VAL A 109 7.79 -10.96 -9.27
C VAL A 109 8.41 -10.74 -10.64
N PRO A 110 8.43 -11.76 -11.51
CA PRO A 110 8.83 -11.54 -12.90
C PRO A 110 7.90 -10.47 -13.49
N PRO A 111 8.42 -9.54 -14.30
CA PRO A 111 7.58 -8.56 -14.95
C PRO A 111 6.48 -9.30 -15.71
N ILE A 112 5.23 -8.89 -15.51
CA ILE A 112 4.11 -9.41 -16.31
C ILE A 112 4.47 -9.04 -17.75
N ARG A 113 4.92 -10.03 -18.52
CA ARG A 113 5.10 -9.87 -19.97
C ARG A 113 3.69 -9.80 -20.54
N GLU A 114 3.26 -8.58 -20.81
CA GLU A 114 2.07 -8.37 -21.62
C GLU A 114 2.23 -9.18 -22.90
N ARG A 115 1.24 -10.00 -23.18
CA ARG A 115 1.25 -10.77 -24.44
C ARG A 115 1.32 -9.78 -25.59
N GLU A 116 2.16 -10.05 -26.57
CA GLU A 116 2.31 -9.20 -27.76
C GLU A 116 0.96 -8.98 -28.47
N SER A 117 0.09 -10.00 -28.48
CA SER A 117 -1.30 -9.91 -28.93
C SER A 117 -2.10 -8.80 -28.22
N THR A 118 -1.95 -8.64 -26.91
CA THR A 118 -2.64 -7.61 -26.12
C THR A 118 -2.17 -6.20 -26.48
N ARG A 119 -0.88 -6.03 -26.80
CA ARG A 119 -0.34 -4.75 -27.29
C ARG A 119 -0.87 -4.40 -28.66
N MET A 120 -0.86 -5.35 -29.59
CA MET A 120 -1.41 -5.17 -30.94
C MET A 120 -2.89 -4.81 -30.88
N GLU A 121 -3.67 -5.48 -30.03
CA GLU A 121 -5.07 -5.17 -29.81
C GLU A 121 -5.26 -3.75 -29.25
N SER A 122 -4.45 -3.35 -28.28
CA SER A 122 -4.48 -1.99 -27.72
C SER A 122 -4.16 -0.91 -28.77
N GLU A 123 -3.21 -1.17 -29.67
CA GLU A 123 -2.90 -0.26 -30.78
C GLU A 123 -4.06 -0.14 -31.77
N ALA A 124 -4.68 -1.25 -32.14
CA ALA A 124 -5.86 -1.27 -33.01
C ALA A 124 -7.05 -0.51 -32.34
N ASN A 125 -7.26 -0.71 -31.05
CA ASN A 125 -8.28 0.00 -30.27
C ASN A 125 -8.01 1.51 -30.24
N LEU A 126 -6.74 1.93 -30.06
CA LEU A 126 -6.35 3.32 -30.09
C LEU A 126 -6.59 3.96 -31.46
N ALA A 127 -6.22 3.26 -32.54
CA ALA A 127 -6.46 3.73 -33.90
C ALA A 127 -7.96 3.94 -34.19
N ARG A 128 -8.81 3.07 -33.67
CA ARG A 128 -10.27 3.19 -33.77
C ARG A 128 -10.80 4.35 -32.94
N LEU A 129 -10.38 4.48 -31.68
CA LEU A 129 -10.81 5.55 -30.80
C LEU A 129 -10.45 6.93 -31.35
N ARG A 130 -9.26 7.10 -31.96
CA ARG A 130 -8.84 8.34 -32.61
C ARG A 130 -9.74 8.75 -33.76
N ARG A 131 -10.31 7.78 -34.48
CA ARG A 131 -11.26 8.06 -35.56
C ARG A 131 -12.64 8.44 -35.04
N GLN A 132 -13.08 7.83 -33.95
CA GLN A 132 -14.40 8.06 -33.37
C GLN A 132 -14.44 9.31 -32.50
N SER A 133 -13.39 9.55 -31.71
CA SER A 133 -13.30 10.64 -30.73
C SER A 133 -11.85 11.11 -30.60
N PRO A 134 -11.42 12.09 -31.41
CA PRO A 134 -10.01 12.52 -31.46
C PRO A 134 -9.46 13.01 -30.12
N GLU A 135 -10.29 13.65 -29.30
CA GLU A 135 -9.95 14.15 -27.96
C GLU A 135 -9.61 12.99 -26.99
N TRP A 136 -10.47 11.99 -26.91
CA TRP A 136 -10.23 10.78 -26.12
C TRP A 136 -9.07 9.97 -26.68
N GLY A 137 -8.90 9.96 -27.99
CA GLY A 137 -7.75 9.33 -28.66
C GLY A 137 -6.42 9.95 -28.25
N ARG A 138 -6.35 11.27 -28.01
CA ARG A 138 -5.13 11.93 -27.49
C ARG A 138 -4.83 11.50 -26.06
N LEU A 139 -5.84 11.47 -25.19
CA LEU A 139 -5.69 11.03 -23.81
C LEU A 139 -5.27 9.56 -23.72
N ALA A 140 -5.94 8.69 -24.47
CA ALA A 140 -5.62 7.26 -24.51
C ALA A 140 -4.19 7.01 -25.03
N ALA A 141 -3.74 7.76 -26.05
CA ALA A 141 -2.37 7.68 -26.54
C ALA A 141 -1.33 8.11 -25.50
N TYR A 142 -1.63 9.13 -24.70
CA TYR A 142 -0.79 9.53 -23.59
C TYR A 142 -0.69 8.44 -22.53
N LEU A 143 -1.82 7.85 -22.14
CA LEU A 143 -1.88 6.75 -21.16
C LEU A 143 -1.14 5.51 -21.67
N GLN A 144 -1.31 5.16 -22.95
CA GLN A 144 -0.61 4.01 -23.56
C GLN A 144 0.91 4.19 -23.53
N LYS A 145 1.43 5.41 -23.80
CA LYS A 145 2.86 5.72 -23.64
C LYS A 145 3.37 5.57 -22.21
N ARG A 146 2.49 5.60 -21.22
CA ARG A 146 2.79 5.38 -19.80
C ARG A 146 2.60 3.92 -19.36
N GLY A 147 2.28 3.00 -20.29
CA GLY A 147 2.13 1.58 -20.04
C GLY A 147 0.69 1.14 -19.72
N PHE A 148 -0.31 2.01 -19.88
CA PHE A 148 -1.72 1.64 -19.71
C PHE A 148 -2.29 1.22 -21.04
N LEU A 149 -2.62 -0.06 -21.18
CA LEU A 149 -3.21 -0.57 -22.42
C LEU A 149 -4.68 -0.17 -22.53
N LEU A 150 -5.15 -0.02 -23.78
CA LEU A 150 -6.53 0.31 -24.09
C LEU A 150 -7.30 -0.97 -24.42
N TYR A 151 -8.23 -1.33 -23.57
CA TYR A 151 -9.11 -2.48 -23.72
C TYR A 151 -10.46 -2.10 -24.34
N ARG A 152 -11.14 -3.09 -24.86
CA ARG A 152 -12.53 -3.03 -25.36
C ARG A 152 -13.36 -4.13 -24.70
N ASN A 153 -14.66 -4.09 -24.99
CA ASN A 153 -15.62 -5.09 -24.51
C ASN A 153 -15.72 -5.11 -22.97
N THR A 154 -15.58 -3.92 -22.38
CA THR A 154 -15.76 -3.74 -20.94
C THR A 154 -17.05 -2.95 -20.74
N ASP A 155 -17.95 -3.51 -19.94
CA ASP A 155 -19.11 -2.81 -19.41
C ASP A 155 -18.78 -2.30 -17.99
N ALA A 156 -19.14 -1.06 -17.68
CA ALA A 156 -18.81 -0.43 -16.43
C ALA A 156 -20.06 -0.02 -15.68
N LYS A 157 -20.22 -0.50 -14.44
CA LYS A 157 -21.31 -0.15 -13.53
C LYS A 157 -20.77 0.66 -12.36
N TYR A 158 -21.34 1.83 -12.13
CA TYR A 158 -21.03 2.68 -10.99
C TYR A 158 -21.98 2.41 -9.84
N PHE A 159 -21.46 2.25 -8.63
CA PHE A 159 -22.21 2.09 -7.41
C PHE A 159 -22.07 3.36 -6.57
N PRO A 160 -23.16 4.08 -6.28
CA PRO A 160 -23.11 5.32 -5.50
C PRO A 160 -22.89 5.10 -4.01
N ASP A 161 -23.12 3.89 -3.52
CA ASP A 161 -22.98 3.52 -2.11
C ASP A 161 -22.41 2.11 -1.92
N GLY A 162 -21.84 1.89 -0.72
CA GLY A 162 -21.19 0.63 -0.38
C GLY A 162 -22.16 -0.55 -0.24
N THR A 163 -23.40 -0.32 0.13
CA THR A 163 -24.38 -1.41 0.31
C THR A 163 -24.70 -2.05 -1.02
N ALA A 164 -25.07 -1.25 -2.02
CA ALA A 164 -25.36 -1.73 -3.37
C ALA A 164 -24.11 -2.40 -4.00
N PHE A 165 -22.91 -1.85 -3.74
CA PHE A 165 -21.66 -2.44 -4.19
C PHE A 165 -21.41 -3.82 -3.60
N PHE A 166 -21.54 -3.98 -2.29
CA PHE A 166 -21.28 -5.28 -1.64
C PHE A 166 -22.38 -6.30 -1.90
N ASP A 167 -23.62 -5.87 -2.09
CA ASP A 167 -24.71 -6.77 -2.45
C ASP A 167 -24.47 -7.39 -3.84
N ASP A 168 -24.14 -6.59 -4.83
CA ASP A 168 -23.80 -7.04 -6.18
C ASP A 168 -22.53 -7.93 -6.18
N LEU A 169 -21.48 -7.52 -5.46
CA LEU A 169 -20.24 -8.30 -5.33
C LEU A 169 -20.50 -9.68 -4.73
N ILE A 170 -21.28 -9.77 -3.66
CA ILE A 170 -21.62 -11.04 -2.99
C ILE A 170 -22.43 -11.95 -3.92
N GLU A 171 -23.34 -11.38 -4.71
CA GLU A 171 -24.10 -12.14 -5.70
C GLU A 171 -23.18 -12.76 -6.76
N ARG A 172 -22.24 -11.97 -7.33
CA ARG A 172 -21.27 -12.50 -8.28
C ARG A 172 -20.32 -13.53 -7.68
N MET A 173 -19.92 -13.36 -6.42
CA MET A 173 -19.15 -14.38 -5.72
C MET A 173 -19.90 -15.72 -5.58
N ARG A 174 -21.21 -15.71 -5.39
CA ARG A 174 -22.03 -16.93 -5.34
C ARG A 174 -22.08 -17.67 -6.67
N GLU A 175 -21.97 -16.94 -7.77
CA GLU A 175 -21.98 -17.48 -9.13
C GLU A 175 -20.58 -17.99 -9.59
N ALA A 176 -19.54 -17.74 -8.80
CA ALA A 176 -18.18 -18.11 -9.15
C ALA A 176 -18.01 -19.63 -9.35
N GLU A 177 -17.37 -20.01 -10.46
CA GLU A 177 -17.12 -21.41 -10.84
C GLU A 177 -15.64 -21.77 -10.82
N VAL A 178 -14.72 -20.82 -11.02
CA VAL A 178 -13.29 -21.07 -11.18
C VAL A 178 -12.48 -20.45 -10.05
N TYR A 179 -12.57 -19.13 -9.86
CA TYR A 179 -11.79 -18.45 -8.82
C TYR A 179 -12.40 -17.16 -8.31
N ILE A 180 -12.07 -16.80 -7.06
CA ILE A 180 -12.34 -15.51 -6.42
C ILE A 180 -11.03 -14.99 -5.84
N PHE A 181 -10.53 -13.85 -6.34
CA PHE A 181 -9.32 -13.19 -5.84
C PHE A 181 -9.66 -11.84 -5.24
N LEU A 182 -9.25 -11.63 -4.00
CA LEU A 182 -9.52 -10.42 -3.22
C LEU A 182 -8.21 -9.76 -2.81
N GLU A 183 -8.10 -8.45 -3.04
CA GLU A 183 -6.98 -7.60 -2.62
C GLU A 183 -7.55 -6.42 -1.83
N TYR A 184 -7.30 -6.38 -0.52
CA TYR A 184 -7.84 -5.34 0.35
C TYR A 184 -6.79 -4.81 1.32
N TYR A 185 -6.87 -3.50 1.61
CA TYR A 185 -6.00 -2.88 2.60
C TYR A 185 -6.34 -3.33 4.02
N ILE A 186 -7.64 -3.34 4.37
CA ILE A 186 -8.15 -3.73 5.68
C ILE A 186 -9.22 -4.81 5.52
N LEU A 187 -9.10 -5.87 6.30
CA LEU A 187 -10.14 -6.84 6.57
C LEU A 187 -10.58 -6.67 8.03
N ALA A 188 -11.86 -6.47 8.27
CA ALA A 188 -12.39 -6.27 9.61
C ALA A 188 -13.64 -7.11 9.83
N GLU A 189 -13.77 -7.68 11.01
CA GLU A 189 -14.97 -8.38 11.43
C GLU A 189 -16.18 -7.43 11.40
N GLY A 190 -17.31 -7.93 10.97
CA GLY A 190 -18.56 -7.18 10.86
C GLY A 190 -19.56 -7.85 9.93
N GLN A 191 -20.75 -7.25 9.81
CA GLN A 191 -21.84 -7.84 9.04
C GLN A 191 -21.47 -8.10 7.56
N ILE A 192 -20.78 -7.16 6.92
CA ILE A 192 -20.37 -7.30 5.51
C ILE A 192 -19.35 -8.44 5.38
N TRP A 193 -18.34 -8.48 6.26
CA TRP A 193 -17.35 -9.56 6.25
C TRP A 193 -18.00 -10.93 6.46
N ASN A 194 -18.89 -11.05 7.42
CA ASN A 194 -19.55 -12.33 7.72
C ASN A 194 -20.33 -12.86 6.50
N ARG A 195 -20.99 -11.97 5.75
CA ARG A 195 -21.69 -12.31 4.51
C ARG A 195 -20.71 -12.76 3.41
N ILE A 196 -19.63 -12.01 3.22
CA ILE A 196 -18.56 -12.35 2.25
C ILE A 196 -17.93 -13.68 2.63
N PHE A 197 -17.48 -13.84 3.87
CA PHE A 197 -16.81 -15.04 4.34
C PHE A 197 -17.67 -16.30 4.23
N SER A 198 -18.96 -16.19 4.50
CA SER A 198 -19.92 -17.30 4.30
C SER A 198 -19.91 -17.79 2.85
N VAL A 199 -19.95 -16.87 1.88
CA VAL A 199 -19.91 -17.22 0.45
C VAL A 199 -18.54 -17.77 0.03
N LEU A 200 -17.46 -17.16 0.49
CA LEU A 200 -16.11 -17.64 0.18
C LEU A 200 -15.88 -19.06 0.69
N LYS A 201 -16.31 -19.34 1.92
CA LYS A 201 -16.26 -20.69 2.51
C LYS A 201 -17.09 -21.70 1.71
N GLU A 202 -18.28 -21.33 1.30
CA GLU A 202 -19.15 -22.17 0.46
C GLU A 202 -18.51 -22.46 -0.89
N ARG A 203 -18.01 -21.44 -1.57
CA ARG A 203 -17.37 -21.61 -2.89
C ARG A 203 -16.08 -22.42 -2.81
N ALA A 204 -15.24 -22.19 -1.80
CA ALA A 204 -14.04 -23.00 -1.57
C ALA A 204 -14.39 -24.49 -1.35
N ALA A 205 -15.44 -24.77 -0.58
CA ALA A 205 -15.92 -26.15 -0.38
C ALA A 205 -16.41 -26.81 -1.69
N HIS A 206 -16.84 -26.04 -2.68
CA HIS A 206 -17.22 -26.51 -4.02
C HIS A 206 -16.05 -26.53 -5.02
N GLY A 207 -14.82 -26.32 -4.57
CA GLY A 207 -13.62 -26.40 -5.41
C GLY A 207 -13.25 -25.13 -6.16
N VAL A 208 -13.91 -23.99 -5.88
CA VAL A 208 -13.53 -22.68 -6.39
C VAL A 208 -12.23 -22.23 -5.70
N GLU A 209 -11.26 -21.76 -6.47
CA GLU A 209 -9.98 -21.25 -5.94
C GLU A 209 -10.20 -19.88 -5.29
N VAL A 210 -10.05 -19.79 -3.97
CA VAL A 210 -10.22 -18.52 -3.25
C VAL A 210 -8.88 -18.05 -2.72
N ARG A 211 -8.47 -16.83 -3.13
CA ARG A 211 -7.25 -16.18 -2.65
C ARG A 211 -7.54 -14.79 -2.10
N ILE A 212 -6.94 -14.49 -0.96
CA ILE A 212 -7.05 -13.17 -0.31
C ILE A 212 -5.64 -12.63 -0.05
N ILE A 213 -5.39 -11.40 -0.49
CA ILE A 213 -4.20 -10.64 -0.08
C ILE A 213 -4.65 -9.39 0.68
N PHE A 214 -3.99 -9.11 1.80
CA PHE A 214 -4.24 -7.91 2.60
C PHE A 214 -2.93 -7.30 3.12
N ASP A 215 -2.97 -5.98 3.40
CA ASP A 215 -1.82 -5.27 3.96
C ASP A 215 -1.71 -5.52 5.46
N ASP A 216 -0.50 -5.86 5.94
CA ASP A 216 -0.28 -6.14 7.35
C ASP A 216 -0.53 -4.93 8.26
N PHE A 217 -0.09 -3.75 7.84
CA PHE A 217 -0.22 -2.54 8.65
C PHE A 217 -1.68 -2.12 8.89
N GLY A 218 -2.52 -2.25 7.85
CA GLY A 218 -3.95 -1.97 7.95
C GLY A 218 -4.69 -2.93 8.89
N ASN A 219 -4.11 -4.10 9.16
CA ASN A 219 -4.74 -5.20 9.87
C ASN A 219 -4.14 -5.53 11.25
N ILE A 220 -3.12 -4.79 11.73
CA ILE A 220 -2.46 -5.04 13.03
C ILE A 220 -3.48 -5.12 14.19
N THR A 221 -4.54 -4.30 14.14
CA THR A 221 -5.56 -4.24 15.20
C THR A 221 -6.95 -4.69 14.74
N ARG A 222 -7.10 -5.07 13.47
CA ARG A 222 -8.42 -5.36 12.86
C ARG A 222 -8.63 -6.83 12.55
N LEU A 223 -7.58 -7.53 12.17
CA LEU A 223 -7.63 -8.95 11.84
C LEU A 223 -7.24 -9.76 13.08
N SER A 224 -8.15 -10.61 13.56
CA SER A 224 -7.86 -11.53 14.66
C SER A 224 -7.18 -12.81 14.13
N ASP A 225 -6.45 -13.49 15.02
CA ASP A 225 -5.83 -14.78 14.67
C ASP A 225 -6.91 -15.83 14.40
N GLU A 226 -8.04 -15.74 15.08
CA GLU A 226 -9.21 -16.60 14.90
C GLU A 226 -9.80 -16.42 13.48
N MET A 227 -9.93 -15.19 13.01
CA MET A 227 -10.40 -14.89 11.66
C MET A 227 -9.43 -15.42 10.59
N LEU A 228 -8.12 -15.26 10.80
CA LEU A 228 -7.11 -15.79 9.90
C LEU A 228 -7.16 -17.32 9.85
N GLN A 229 -7.24 -17.97 11.01
CA GLN A 229 -7.36 -19.42 11.09
C GLN A 229 -8.64 -19.92 10.42
N ALA A 230 -9.77 -19.26 10.64
CA ALA A 230 -11.04 -19.63 10.02
C ALA A 230 -11.00 -19.57 8.49
N MET A 231 -10.28 -18.59 7.90
CA MET A 231 -10.04 -18.53 6.46
C MET A 231 -9.21 -19.72 5.97
N GLN A 232 -8.13 -20.05 6.67
CA GLN A 232 -7.27 -21.18 6.32
C GLN A 232 -7.99 -22.52 6.46
N ASP A 233 -8.77 -22.70 7.52
CA ASP A 233 -9.56 -23.91 7.75
C ASP A 233 -10.68 -24.09 6.69
N ALA A 234 -11.14 -22.99 6.10
CA ALA A 234 -12.05 -23.00 4.97
C ALA A 234 -11.39 -23.29 3.61
N GLY A 235 -10.07 -23.52 3.56
CA GLY A 235 -9.33 -23.78 2.33
C GLY A 235 -9.01 -22.52 1.53
N ILE A 236 -9.12 -21.32 2.13
CA ILE A 236 -8.81 -20.05 1.48
C ILE A 236 -7.29 -19.80 1.57
N GLU A 237 -6.66 -19.52 0.44
CA GLU A 237 -5.24 -19.14 0.40
C GLU A 237 -5.10 -17.66 0.81
N VAL A 238 -4.35 -17.41 1.87
CA VAL A 238 -4.17 -16.07 2.42
C VAL A 238 -2.72 -15.62 2.31
N ALA A 239 -2.51 -14.44 1.73
CA ALA A 239 -1.21 -13.80 1.62
C ALA A 239 -1.19 -12.45 2.35
N VAL A 240 -0.12 -12.19 3.10
CA VAL A 240 0.07 -10.92 3.82
C VAL A 240 1.04 -10.03 3.03
N PHE A 241 0.57 -8.87 2.62
CA PHE A 241 1.41 -7.89 1.95
C PHE A 241 2.25 -7.11 2.96
N ASN A 242 3.54 -7.03 2.71
CA ASN A 242 4.54 -6.25 3.45
C ASN A 242 4.45 -6.42 4.98
N PRO A 243 4.68 -7.64 5.51
CA PRO A 243 4.61 -7.93 6.94
C PRO A 243 5.53 -7.03 7.77
N VAL A 244 4.99 -6.34 8.77
CA VAL A 244 5.71 -5.34 9.57
C VAL A 244 6.85 -5.97 10.36
N HIS A 245 6.68 -7.20 10.85
CA HIS A 245 7.68 -7.92 11.67
C HIS A 245 8.93 -8.37 10.90
N ARG A 246 8.84 -8.60 9.58
CA ARG A 246 9.97 -9.08 8.76
C ARG A 246 11.06 -8.04 8.54
N TYR A 247 10.80 -6.78 8.86
CA TYR A 247 11.66 -5.66 8.48
C TYR A 247 11.98 -4.75 9.65
N VAL A 248 12.34 -5.33 10.82
CA VAL A 248 12.71 -4.57 12.04
C VAL A 248 13.78 -3.51 11.74
N ASN A 249 14.72 -3.79 10.83
CA ASN A 249 15.79 -2.87 10.45
C ASN A 249 15.45 -1.98 9.24
N ARG A 250 14.25 -2.14 8.61
CA ARG A 250 13.85 -1.41 7.42
C ARG A 250 12.35 -1.16 7.44
N ILE A 251 11.93 -0.15 8.17
CA ILE A 251 10.51 0.15 8.35
C ILE A 251 9.97 0.85 7.11
N TYR A 252 9.26 0.09 6.28
CA TYR A 252 8.59 0.60 5.08
C TYR A 252 7.16 1.04 5.39
N PHE A 253 6.98 2.07 6.23
CA PHE A 253 5.66 2.57 6.57
C PHE A 253 4.85 3.03 5.36
N ASN A 254 5.52 3.55 4.34
CA ASN A 254 4.87 4.14 3.17
C ASN A 254 4.64 3.16 2.01
N TYR A 255 5.18 1.95 2.10
CA TYR A 255 4.97 0.93 1.09
C TYR A 255 3.82 0.04 1.53
N ARG A 256 2.59 0.49 1.22
CA ARG A 256 1.35 -0.16 1.61
C ARG A 256 0.49 -0.46 0.40
N ASP A 257 -0.27 -1.54 0.48
CA ASP A 257 -1.23 -1.91 -0.53
C ASP A 257 -2.60 -1.33 -0.17
N HIS A 258 -2.87 -0.12 -0.65
CA HIS A 258 -4.14 0.57 -0.38
C HIS A 258 -5.21 0.26 -1.43
N ARG A 259 -5.04 -0.82 -2.21
CA ARG A 259 -6.02 -1.24 -3.21
C ARG A 259 -7.20 -1.97 -2.58
N LYS A 260 -8.34 -1.93 -3.24
CA LYS A 260 -9.55 -2.67 -2.94
C LYS A 260 -10.03 -3.23 -4.27
N ILE A 261 -9.67 -4.48 -4.51
CA ILE A 261 -9.94 -5.17 -5.78
C ILE A 261 -10.55 -6.53 -5.48
N ALA A 262 -11.58 -6.87 -6.24
CA ALA A 262 -12.08 -8.24 -6.31
C ALA A 262 -12.14 -8.66 -7.78
N VAL A 263 -11.68 -9.87 -8.09
CA VAL A 263 -11.75 -10.46 -9.42
C VAL A 263 -12.40 -11.82 -9.32
N ILE A 264 -13.44 -12.06 -10.13
CA ILE A 264 -14.22 -13.28 -10.13
C ILE A 264 -14.22 -13.86 -11.54
N ASP A 265 -13.69 -15.06 -11.69
CA ASP A 265 -13.63 -15.87 -12.94
C ASP A 265 -13.04 -15.13 -14.16
N GLY A 266 -12.40 -13.97 -13.98
CA GLY A 266 -11.91 -13.10 -15.05
C GLY A 266 -13.00 -12.34 -15.80
N TYR A 267 -14.26 -12.47 -15.42
CA TYR A 267 -15.40 -11.77 -16.01
C TYR A 267 -15.79 -10.53 -15.23
N TYR A 268 -15.77 -10.60 -13.90
CA TYR A 268 -16.15 -9.49 -13.02
C TYR A 268 -14.92 -8.97 -12.28
N ALA A 269 -14.74 -7.65 -12.35
CA ALA A 269 -13.72 -6.96 -11.57
C ALA A 269 -14.33 -5.76 -10.84
N TYR A 270 -14.11 -5.68 -9.54
CA TYR A 270 -14.59 -4.62 -8.68
C TYR A 270 -13.43 -3.84 -8.11
N THR A 271 -13.56 -2.52 -8.07
CA THR A 271 -12.56 -1.63 -7.46
C THR A 271 -13.26 -0.45 -6.80
N GLY A 272 -12.66 0.08 -5.73
CA GLY A 272 -13.24 1.21 -5.00
C GLY A 272 -12.35 1.70 -3.86
N GLY A 273 -12.83 2.63 -3.06
CA GLY A 273 -12.19 3.12 -1.85
C GLY A 273 -11.84 4.57 -1.80
#